data_bee5eca7d99b426cb8000de66c176e36
#
_entry.id   bee5eca7d99b426cb8000de66c176e36
#
_cell.length_a   1.000
_cell.length_b   1.000
_cell.length_c   1.000
_cell.angle_alpha   90.00
_cell.angle_beta   90.00
_cell.angle_gamma   90.00
#
_symmetry.space_group_name_H-M   'P 1'
#
loop_
_entity.id
_entity.type
_entity.pdbx_description
1 polymer ?
#
loop_
_entity_poly.entity_id
_entity_poly.type
_entity_poly.pdbx_seq_one_letter_code
_entity_poly.pdbx_strand_id
1 'polypeptide(L)'
;MGVVLPGRFDDAMRVAVVRRYPGCPAGLRVLCLSLVMLGLIDSIALAPLAVAAAVFPGAGAGVRAGLALVAVAGVAAAALILALPRIAASRRALRFRLGRWLSPRTTSRRRLSEAWALVSACWLVRAIAVFLLLGTLGVGFSFPRALLFLCAGAAAAALPVGPAGAATQVGAGGAALIASGVGASQALAVAISVGALGILSGGAILLFAVAWRTGLSRVRARAAA
;
A
#
# COMPACT_ATOMS: atom_id res chain seq x y z
N MET A 1 -5.82 -5.59 -12.21
CA MET A 1 -6.59 -6.82 -11.93
C MET A 1 -6.88 -7.06 -10.45
N GLY A 2 -6.08 -6.55 -9.50
CA GLY A 2 -6.30 -6.73 -8.07
C GLY A 2 -7.55 -6.07 -7.46
N VAL A 3 -8.20 -5.16 -8.19
CA VAL A 3 -9.40 -4.45 -7.70
C VAL A 3 -10.67 -5.31 -7.75
N VAL A 4 -10.68 -6.38 -8.54
CA VAL A 4 -11.88 -7.19 -8.80
C VAL A 4 -11.84 -8.54 -8.09
N LEU A 5 -10.67 -8.99 -7.62
CA LEU A 5 -10.51 -10.31 -7.03
C LEU A 5 -10.58 -10.26 -5.49
N PRO A 6 -11.31 -11.18 -4.84
CA PRO A 6 -11.47 -11.18 -3.39
C PRO A 6 -10.15 -11.52 -2.66
N GLY A 7 -9.88 -10.77 -1.60
CA GLY A 7 -8.82 -11.05 -0.66
C GLY A 7 -7.40 -10.85 -1.21
N ARG A 8 -6.45 -11.59 -0.68
CA ARG A 8 -5.01 -11.55 -1.05
C ARG A 8 -4.67 -12.19 -2.41
N PHE A 9 -5.66 -12.41 -3.28
CA PHE A 9 -5.42 -12.92 -4.64
C PHE A 9 -4.55 -11.98 -5.47
N ASP A 10 -4.54 -10.67 -5.16
CA ASP A 10 -3.66 -9.70 -5.81
C ASP A 10 -2.18 -10.06 -5.58
N ASP A 11 -1.80 -10.40 -4.36
CA ASP A 11 -0.44 -10.82 -4.04
C ASP A 11 -0.08 -12.16 -4.69
N ALA A 12 -1.01 -13.10 -4.75
CA ALA A 12 -0.81 -14.36 -5.46
C ALA A 12 -0.64 -14.15 -6.96
N MET A 13 -1.43 -13.25 -7.57
CA MET A 13 -1.30 -12.86 -8.97
C MET A 13 0.03 -12.15 -9.24
N ARG A 14 0.48 -11.24 -8.37
CA ARG A 14 1.81 -10.60 -8.48
C ARG A 14 2.92 -11.65 -8.47
N VAL A 15 2.86 -12.60 -7.54
CA VAL A 15 3.81 -13.72 -7.49
C VAL A 15 3.76 -14.55 -8.76
N ALA A 16 2.57 -14.89 -9.26
CA ALA A 16 2.40 -15.68 -10.48
C ALA A 16 2.95 -14.97 -11.73
N VAL A 17 2.70 -13.66 -11.86
CA VAL A 17 3.21 -12.83 -12.96
C VAL A 17 4.73 -12.75 -12.92
N VAL A 18 5.33 -12.47 -11.75
CA VAL A 18 6.79 -12.37 -11.61
C VAL A 18 7.47 -13.71 -11.89
N ARG A 19 6.88 -14.83 -11.47
CA ARG A 19 7.41 -16.18 -11.77
C ARG A 19 7.39 -16.51 -13.26
N ARG A 20 6.43 -15.99 -14.01
CA ARG A 20 6.34 -16.20 -15.47
C ARG A 20 7.28 -15.30 -16.27
N TYR A 21 7.94 -14.35 -15.62
CA TYR A 21 8.85 -13.43 -16.30
C TYR A 21 10.14 -14.18 -16.70
N PRO A 22 10.51 -14.21 -17.99
CA PRO A 22 11.72 -14.87 -18.45
C PRO A 22 12.95 -14.27 -17.75
N GLY A 23 13.77 -15.10 -17.13
CA GLY A 23 14.98 -14.67 -16.43
C GLY A 23 14.81 -14.30 -14.96
N CYS A 24 13.65 -14.55 -14.34
CA CYS A 24 13.51 -14.40 -12.89
C CYS A 24 13.96 -15.66 -12.15
N PRO A 25 15.17 -15.70 -11.58
CA PRO A 25 15.70 -16.87 -10.85
C PRO A 25 15.12 -16.97 -9.42
N ALA A 26 14.22 -16.06 -9.05
CA ALA A 26 13.73 -15.96 -7.69
C ALA A 26 12.72 -17.07 -7.37
N GLY A 27 13.08 -17.92 -6.40
CA GLY A 27 12.16 -18.92 -5.85
C GLY A 27 10.98 -18.28 -5.11
N LEU A 28 9.87 -19.00 -5.01
CA LEU A 28 8.62 -18.55 -4.35
C LEU A 28 8.88 -17.90 -2.96
N ARG A 29 9.81 -18.45 -2.18
CA ARG A 29 10.16 -17.91 -0.84
C ARG A 29 10.74 -16.50 -0.90
N VAL A 30 11.54 -16.19 -1.91
CA VAL A 30 12.12 -14.85 -2.10
C VAL A 30 11.04 -13.86 -2.48
N LEU A 31 10.10 -14.27 -3.33
CA LEU A 31 8.95 -13.43 -3.73
C LEU A 31 8.03 -13.16 -2.53
N CYS A 32 7.70 -14.17 -1.73
CA CYS A 32 6.92 -13.97 -0.50
C CYS A 32 7.64 -13.03 0.48
N LEU A 33 8.96 -13.19 0.66
CA LEU A 33 9.74 -12.29 1.52
C LEU A 33 9.70 -10.84 1.02
N SER A 34 9.83 -10.62 -0.28
CA SER A 34 9.77 -9.26 -0.84
C SER A 34 8.39 -8.62 -0.67
N LEU A 35 7.29 -9.39 -0.76
CA LEU A 35 5.95 -8.89 -0.49
C LEU A 35 5.77 -8.53 1.00
N VAL A 36 6.26 -9.36 1.91
CA VAL A 36 6.25 -9.05 3.35
C VAL A 36 7.05 -7.78 3.63
N MET A 37 8.25 -7.65 3.06
CA MET A 37 9.08 -6.45 3.21
C MET A 37 8.39 -5.21 2.65
N LEU A 38 7.72 -5.30 1.50
CA LEU A 38 6.96 -4.20 0.93
C LEU A 38 5.82 -3.78 1.86
N GLY A 39 5.07 -4.74 2.43
CA GLY A 39 4.00 -4.45 3.39
C GLY A 39 4.51 -3.79 4.68
N LEU A 40 5.70 -4.18 5.17
CA LEU A 40 6.33 -3.51 6.30
C LEU A 40 6.74 -2.07 5.96
N ILE A 41 7.34 -1.84 4.78
CA ILE A 41 7.71 -0.49 4.31
C ILE A 41 6.47 0.38 4.15
N ASP A 42 5.38 -0.18 3.63
CA ASP A 42 4.09 0.50 3.47
C ASP A 42 3.53 0.95 4.83
N SER A 43 3.56 0.06 5.83
CA SER A 43 3.16 0.38 7.20
C SER A 43 4.02 1.48 7.83
N ILE A 44 5.34 1.49 7.57
CA ILE A 44 6.24 2.55 8.05
C ILE A 44 5.94 3.89 7.38
N ALA A 45 5.63 3.88 6.08
CA ALA A 45 5.30 5.09 5.34
C ALA A 45 3.97 5.71 5.80
N LEU A 46 3.01 4.86 6.23
CA LEU A 46 1.71 5.30 6.75
C LEU A 46 1.78 5.86 8.19
N ALA A 47 2.74 5.42 9.01
CA ALA A 47 2.79 5.80 10.42
C ALA A 47 2.79 7.32 10.65
N PRO A 48 3.65 8.14 10.00
CA PRO A 48 3.65 9.58 10.20
C PRO A 48 2.33 10.24 9.73
N LEU A 49 1.71 9.72 8.68
CA LEU A 49 0.42 10.21 8.18
C LEU A 49 -0.71 9.89 9.15
N ALA A 50 -0.69 8.70 9.75
CA ALA A 50 -1.65 8.28 10.76
C ALA A 50 -1.54 9.12 12.03
N VAL A 51 -0.31 9.44 12.48
CA VAL A 51 -0.07 10.35 13.61
C VAL A 51 -0.63 11.73 13.29
N ALA A 52 -0.32 12.29 12.13
CA ALA A 52 -0.83 13.59 11.70
C ALA A 52 -2.37 13.62 11.64
N ALA A 53 -3.01 12.56 11.18
CA ALA A 53 -4.45 12.43 11.13
C ALA A 53 -5.07 12.27 12.54
N ALA A 54 -4.41 11.56 13.47
CA ALA A 54 -4.90 11.32 14.82
C ALA A 54 -4.94 12.59 15.69
N VAL A 55 -4.05 13.54 15.43
CA VAL A 55 -3.99 14.85 16.14
C VAL A 55 -5.14 15.78 15.70
N PHE A 56 -5.83 15.45 14.61
CA PHE A 56 -6.91 16.30 14.11
C PHE A 56 -8.12 16.34 15.07
N PRO A 57 -8.60 17.54 15.47
CA PRO A 57 -9.63 17.69 16.50
C PRO A 57 -10.97 17.03 16.16
N GLY A 58 -11.32 16.92 14.87
CA GLY A 58 -12.56 16.33 14.38
C GLY A 58 -12.58 14.79 14.34
N ALA A 59 -11.48 14.11 14.68
CA ALA A 59 -11.45 12.65 14.71
C ALA A 59 -12.12 12.13 15.99
N GLY A 60 -13.20 11.36 15.85
CA GLY A 60 -13.85 10.67 16.98
C GLY A 60 -12.91 9.68 17.68
N ALA A 61 -13.21 9.32 18.94
CA ALA A 61 -12.35 8.46 19.75
C ALA A 61 -12.01 7.12 19.08
N GLY A 62 -12.99 6.46 18.45
CA GLY A 62 -12.76 5.19 17.74
C GLY A 62 -11.82 5.32 16.55
N VAL A 63 -11.94 6.42 15.79
CA VAL A 63 -11.06 6.71 14.66
C VAL A 63 -9.63 6.98 15.14
N ARG A 64 -9.47 7.77 16.21
CA ARG A 64 -8.16 8.01 16.83
C ARG A 64 -7.50 6.71 17.30
N ALA A 65 -8.27 5.82 17.93
CA ALA A 65 -7.74 4.51 18.33
C ALA A 65 -7.27 3.69 17.12
N GLY A 66 -8.03 3.66 16.03
CA GLY A 66 -7.62 3.00 14.78
C GLY A 66 -6.35 3.61 14.18
N LEU A 67 -6.25 4.94 14.14
CA LEU A 67 -5.05 5.65 13.66
C LEU A 67 -3.83 5.40 14.55
N ALA A 68 -4.02 5.38 15.87
CA ALA A 68 -2.96 5.03 16.82
C ALA A 68 -2.46 3.59 16.58
N LEU A 69 -3.36 2.65 16.30
CA LEU A 69 -3.00 1.27 15.96
C LEU A 69 -2.14 1.22 14.67
N VAL A 70 -2.52 1.97 13.65
CA VAL A 70 -1.72 2.07 12.40
C VAL A 70 -0.34 2.66 12.68
N ALA A 71 -0.25 3.71 13.49
CA ALA A 71 1.01 4.32 13.88
C ALA A 71 1.90 3.33 14.65
N VAL A 72 1.34 2.62 15.64
CA VAL A 72 2.05 1.59 16.41
C VAL A 72 2.52 0.46 15.51
N ALA A 73 1.66 -0.02 14.60
CA ALA A 73 2.04 -1.05 13.63
C ALA A 73 3.21 -0.61 12.74
N GLY A 74 3.22 0.65 12.29
CA GLY A 74 4.34 1.20 11.51
C GLY A 74 5.63 1.31 12.31
N VAL A 75 5.57 1.73 13.57
CA VAL A 75 6.75 1.75 14.47
C VAL A 75 7.25 0.33 14.73
N ALA A 76 6.37 -0.63 14.97
CA ALA A 76 6.73 -2.04 15.14
C ALA A 76 7.36 -2.62 13.85
N ALA A 77 6.84 -2.28 12.68
CA ALA A 77 7.41 -2.66 11.39
C ALA A 77 8.82 -2.09 11.21
N ALA A 78 9.04 -0.82 11.58
CA ALA A 78 10.36 -0.19 11.53
C ALA A 78 11.34 -0.88 12.47
N ALA A 79 10.94 -1.14 13.71
CA ALA A 79 11.74 -1.87 14.69
C ALA A 79 12.11 -3.28 14.18
N LEU A 80 11.14 -3.99 13.59
CA LEU A 80 11.36 -5.32 13.01
C LEU A 80 12.38 -5.28 11.86
N ILE A 81 12.24 -4.34 10.92
CA ILE A 81 13.18 -4.21 9.79
C ILE A 81 14.59 -3.89 10.29
N LEU A 82 14.73 -2.98 11.26
CA LEU A 82 16.03 -2.62 11.84
C LEU A 82 16.64 -3.76 12.67
N ALA A 83 15.81 -4.57 13.32
CA ALA A 83 16.25 -5.73 14.10
C ALA A 83 16.55 -6.96 13.23
N LEU A 84 15.96 -7.05 12.02
CA LEU A 84 16.05 -8.23 11.16
C LEU A 84 17.51 -8.70 10.89
N PRO A 85 18.49 -7.82 10.56
CA PRO A 85 19.88 -8.24 10.37
C PRO A 85 20.49 -8.84 11.64
N ARG A 86 20.19 -8.23 12.81
CA ARG A 86 20.67 -8.74 14.12
C ARG A 86 20.05 -10.08 14.48
N ILE A 87 18.74 -10.21 14.23
CA ILE A 87 17.99 -11.48 14.46
C ILE A 87 18.54 -12.57 13.55
N ALA A 88 18.71 -12.30 12.25
CA ALA A 88 19.23 -13.24 11.27
C ALA A 88 20.66 -13.69 11.55
N ALA A 89 21.50 -12.83 12.14
CA ALA A 89 22.87 -13.14 12.53
C ALA A 89 22.96 -13.85 13.91
N SER A 90 21.87 -13.94 14.68
CA SER A 90 21.91 -14.53 16.00
C SER A 90 22.13 -16.06 15.93
N ARG A 91 22.92 -16.60 16.91
CA ARG A 91 23.20 -18.04 17.00
C ARG A 91 21.92 -18.88 17.10
N ARG A 92 20.84 -18.35 17.71
CA ARG A 92 19.55 -19.04 17.80
C ARG A 92 18.87 -19.12 16.44
N ALA A 93 18.82 -18.03 15.67
CA ALA A 93 18.22 -18.00 14.34
C ALA A 93 18.98 -18.91 13.35
N LEU A 94 20.29 -18.98 13.42
CA LEU A 94 21.12 -19.84 12.57
C LEU A 94 20.92 -21.35 12.82
N ARG A 95 20.35 -21.75 13.97
CA ARG A 95 19.93 -23.15 14.21
C ARG A 95 18.72 -23.53 13.35
N PHE A 96 17.89 -22.57 12.96
CA PHE A 96 16.71 -22.82 12.13
C PHE A 96 17.03 -22.66 10.65
N ARG A 97 16.44 -23.52 9.83
CA ARG A 97 16.57 -23.51 8.36
C ARG A 97 16.21 -22.15 7.74
N LEU A 98 15.21 -21.48 8.32
CA LEU A 98 14.73 -20.15 7.91
C LEU A 98 15.78 -19.05 8.21
N GLY A 99 16.40 -19.07 9.38
CA GLY A 99 17.42 -18.08 9.75
C GLY A 99 18.67 -18.15 8.87
N ARG A 100 19.15 -19.36 8.59
CA ARG A 100 20.26 -19.60 7.65
C ARG A 100 19.95 -19.13 6.22
N TRP A 101 18.68 -19.26 5.82
CA TRP A 101 18.25 -18.80 4.51
C TRP A 101 18.09 -17.27 4.43
N LEU A 102 17.69 -16.60 5.52
CA LEU A 102 17.51 -15.14 5.61
C LEU A 102 18.83 -14.38 5.73
N SER A 103 19.82 -14.94 6.43
CA SER A 103 21.09 -14.28 6.76
C SER A 103 21.79 -13.62 5.54
N PRO A 104 21.97 -14.28 4.37
CA PRO A 104 22.62 -13.68 3.22
C PRO A 104 21.72 -12.71 2.42
N ARG A 105 20.44 -12.56 2.80
CA ARG A 105 19.40 -11.82 2.04
C ARG A 105 18.97 -10.52 2.71
N THR A 106 19.72 -10.07 3.71
CA THR A 106 19.46 -8.78 4.35
C THR A 106 19.66 -7.65 3.35
N THR A 107 18.62 -6.87 3.15
CA THR A 107 18.63 -5.77 2.18
C THR A 107 19.55 -4.64 2.66
N SER A 108 20.31 -4.05 1.74
CA SER A 108 21.12 -2.86 2.00
C SER A 108 20.24 -1.71 2.55
N ARG A 109 20.73 -1.00 3.57
CA ARG A 109 20.02 0.16 4.16
C ARG A 109 19.65 1.20 3.12
N ARG A 110 20.52 1.43 2.14
CA ARG A 110 20.27 2.37 1.04
C ARG A 110 19.07 1.95 0.19
N ARG A 111 18.99 0.71 -0.22
CA ARG A 111 17.82 0.21 -1.00
C ARG A 111 16.53 0.27 -0.19
N LEU A 112 16.62 0.05 1.10
CA LEU A 112 15.49 0.16 2.01
C LEU A 112 15.00 1.61 2.12
N SER A 113 15.89 2.58 2.25
CA SER A 113 15.53 4.01 2.30
C SER A 113 14.98 4.51 0.97
N GLU A 114 15.53 4.05 -0.16
CA GLU A 114 15.01 4.35 -1.50
C GLU A 114 13.58 3.80 -1.67
N ALA A 115 13.35 2.55 -1.28
CA ALA A 115 12.00 1.96 -1.32
C ALA A 115 11.02 2.69 -0.40
N TRP A 116 11.43 3.02 0.83
CA TRP A 116 10.62 3.80 1.75
C TRP A 116 10.28 5.19 1.21
N ALA A 117 11.23 5.89 0.62
CA ALA A 117 11.01 7.21 0.02
C ALA A 117 10.01 7.14 -1.14
N LEU A 118 10.13 6.14 -2.02
CA LEU A 118 9.18 5.94 -3.13
C LEU A 118 7.77 5.61 -2.62
N VAL A 119 7.63 4.74 -1.63
CA VAL A 119 6.32 4.40 -1.05
C VAL A 119 5.72 5.61 -0.35
N SER A 120 6.51 6.37 0.41
CA SER A 120 6.07 7.60 1.07
C SER A 120 5.61 8.65 0.06
N ALA A 121 6.35 8.83 -1.04
CA ALA A 121 5.94 9.73 -2.13
C ALA A 121 4.61 9.29 -2.75
N CYS A 122 4.41 7.98 -2.95
CA CYS A 122 3.16 7.45 -3.46
C CYS A 122 1.97 7.76 -2.52
N TRP A 123 2.16 7.63 -1.19
CA TRP A 123 1.15 7.97 -0.20
C TRP A 123 0.85 9.47 -0.16
N LEU A 124 1.87 10.32 -0.30
CA LEU A 124 1.68 11.78 -0.39
C LEU A 124 0.89 12.17 -1.65
N VAL A 125 1.21 11.58 -2.80
CA VAL A 125 0.44 11.83 -4.04
C VAL A 125 -1.02 11.42 -3.86
N ARG A 126 -1.29 10.27 -3.24
CA ARG A 126 -2.66 9.84 -2.92
C ARG A 126 -3.35 10.81 -1.94
N ALA A 127 -2.63 11.30 -0.92
CA ALA A 127 -3.17 12.29 0.02
C ALA A 127 -3.55 13.60 -0.68
N ILE A 128 -2.72 14.08 -1.58
CA ILE A 128 -3.00 15.27 -2.39
C ILE A 128 -4.21 15.02 -3.31
N ALA A 129 -4.29 13.87 -3.95
CA ALA A 129 -5.43 13.53 -4.83
C ALA A 129 -6.75 13.50 -4.04
N VAL A 130 -6.79 12.89 -2.85
CA VAL A 130 -7.98 12.88 -1.99
C VAL A 130 -8.28 14.28 -1.46
N PHE A 131 -7.27 15.06 -1.09
CA PHE A 131 -7.44 16.46 -0.67
C PHE A 131 -8.12 17.32 -1.74
N LEU A 132 -7.66 17.21 -3.00
CA LEU A 132 -8.26 17.92 -4.13
C LEU A 132 -9.69 17.43 -4.38
N LEU A 133 -9.92 16.13 -4.29
CA LEU A 133 -11.24 15.54 -4.49
C LEU A 133 -12.24 16.00 -3.42
N LEU A 134 -11.83 16.10 -2.16
CA LEU A 134 -12.65 16.64 -1.09
C LEU A 134 -13.08 18.08 -1.39
N GLY A 135 -12.17 18.91 -1.92
CA GLY A 135 -12.48 20.27 -2.32
C GLY A 135 -13.48 20.35 -3.46
N THR A 136 -13.28 19.55 -4.53
CA THR A 136 -14.16 19.54 -5.71
C THR A 136 -15.55 19.00 -5.43
N LEU A 137 -15.71 18.10 -4.44
CA LEU A 137 -17.00 17.54 -4.04
C LEU A 137 -17.71 18.34 -2.93
N GLY A 138 -17.24 19.55 -2.62
CA GLY A 138 -17.90 20.44 -1.67
C GLY A 138 -17.75 20.09 -0.19
N VAL A 139 -16.87 19.14 0.14
CA VAL A 139 -16.54 18.79 1.54
C VAL A 139 -15.59 19.83 2.17
N GLY A 140 -14.90 20.59 1.31
CA GLY A 140 -13.89 21.58 1.66
C GLY A 140 -12.47 21.01 1.62
N PHE A 141 -11.52 21.89 1.33
CA PHE A 141 -10.09 21.55 1.26
C PHE A 141 -9.54 21.31 2.67
N SER A 142 -9.47 20.05 3.08
CA SER A 142 -8.98 19.65 4.40
C SER A 142 -7.99 18.50 4.29
N PHE A 143 -6.70 18.82 4.43
CA PHE A 143 -5.65 17.82 4.39
C PHE A 143 -5.77 16.76 5.52
N PRO A 144 -6.14 17.13 6.77
CA PRO A 144 -6.38 16.14 7.82
C PRO A 144 -7.51 15.16 7.49
N ARG A 145 -8.61 15.60 6.86
CA ARG A 145 -9.69 14.71 6.41
C ARG A 145 -9.23 13.76 5.30
N ALA A 146 -8.39 14.24 4.40
CA ALA A 146 -7.78 13.39 3.36
C ALA A 146 -6.90 12.30 3.98
N LEU A 147 -6.06 12.64 4.95
CA LEU A 147 -5.25 11.67 5.69
C LEU A 147 -6.11 10.69 6.47
N LEU A 148 -7.17 11.17 7.13
CA LEU A 148 -8.11 10.35 7.86
C LEU A 148 -8.74 9.29 6.95
N PHE A 149 -9.24 9.70 5.79
CA PHE A 149 -9.81 8.82 4.77
C PHE A 149 -8.81 7.72 4.35
N LEU A 150 -7.58 8.13 4.00
CA LEU A 150 -6.55 7.21 3.52
C LEU A 150 -6.09 6.23 4.60
N CYS A 151 -5.83 6.72 5.81
CA CYS A 151 -5.34 5.87 6.90
C CYS A 151 -6.42 4.90 7.38
N ALA A 152 -7.69 5.32 7.42
CA ALA A 152 -8.81 4.43 7.74
C ALA A 152 -8.98 3.35 6.68
N GLY A 153 -8.87 3.72 5.40
CA GLY A 153 -8.89 2.79 4.28
C GLY A 153 -7.73 1.78 4.34
N ALA A 154 -6.52 2.26 4.60
CA ALA A 154 -5.34 1.40 4.74
C ALA A 154 -5.44 0.46 5.94
N ALA A 155 -5.95 0.92 7.07
CA ALA A 155 -6.20 0.07 8.24
C ALA A 155 -7.20 -1.04 7.93
N ALA A 156 -8.27 -0.73 7.23
CA ALA A 156 -9.28 -1.71 6.82
C ALA A 156 -8.74 -2.73 5.82
N ALA A 157 -7.81 -2.33 4.95
CA ALA A 157 -7.16 -3.25 4.01
C ALA A 157 -6.28 -4.30 4.70
N ALA A 158 -5.76 -3.99 5.89
CA ALA A 158 -4.98 -4.92 6.68
C ALA A 158 -5.86 -6.05 7.28
N LEU A 159 -7.18 -5.82 7.39
CA LEU A 159 -8.12 -6.81 7.90
C LEU A 159 -8.59 -7.72 6.74
N PRO A 160 -8.44 -9.05 6.83
CA PRO A 160 -8.84 -9.98 5.77
C PRO A 160 -10.37 -10.21 5.72
N VAL A 161 -11.18 -9.18 5.95
CA VAL A 161 -12.63 -9.32 6.25
C VAL A 161 -13.54 -9.12 5.02
N GLY A 162 -13.05 -9.08 3.80
CA GLY A 162 -13.98 -8.90 2.70
C GLY A 162 -13.48 -9.31 1.32
N PRO A 163 -14.41 -9.70 0.43
CA PRO A 163 -14.09 -9.81 -0.98
C PRO A 163 -13.83 -8.41 -1.53
N ALA A 164 -12.69 -8.19 -2.13
CA ALA A 164 -12.22 -6.94 -2.69
C ALA A 164 -11.78 -5.89 -1.64
N GLY A 165 -10.50 -5.93 -1.27
CA GLY A 165 -9.86 -4.94 -0.37
C GLY A 165 -10.08 -3.47 -0.76
N ALA A 166 -10.40 -3.18 -2.03
CA ALA A 166 -10.76 -1.84 -2.49
C ALA A 166 -12.10 -1.36 -1.93
N ALA A 167 -13.13 -2.21 -1.88
CA ALA A 167 -14.44 -1.82 -1.35
C ALA A 167 -14.38 -1.59 0.17
N THR A 168 -13.62 -2.42 0.90
CA THR A 168 -13.42 -2.22 2.35
C THR A 168 -12.59 -0.98 2.65
N GLN A 169 -11.56 -0.68 1.84
CA GLN A 169 -10.77 0.54 1.96
C GLN A 169 -11.62 1.80 1.76
N VAL A 170 -12.38 1.83 0.68
CA VAL A 170 -13.25 2.94 0.30
C VAL A 170 -14.38 3.12 1.33
N GLY A 171 -14.98 2.02 1.78
CA GLY A 171 -16.02 2.03 2.80
C GLY A 171 -15.53 2.53 4.16
N ALA A 172 -14.37 2.07 4.61
CA ALA A 172 -13.77 2.52 5.86
C ALA A 172 -13.35 3.99 5.82
N GLY A 173 -12.81 4.45 4.69
CA GLY A 173 -12.49 5.87 4.47
C GLY A 173 -13.75 6.73 4.52
N GLY A 174 -14.82 6.31 3.85
CA GLY A 174 -16.12 6.99 3.90
C GLY A 174 -16.73 7.05 5.32
N ALA A 175 -16.70 5.93 6.04
CA ALA A 175 -17.16 5.88 7.44
C ALA A 175 -16.34 6.81 8.35
N ALA A 176 -15.03 6.92 8.15
CA ALA A 176 -14.18 7.85 8.89
C ALA A 176 -14.52 9.32 8.60
N LEU A 177 -14.88 9.65 7.36
CA LEU A 177 -15.37 10.99 7.01
C LEU A 177 -16.69 11.31 7.71
N ILE A 178 -17.66 10.37 7.72
CA ILE A 178 -18.92 10.54 8.43
C ILE A 178 -18.66 10.75 9.92
N ALA A 179 -17.78 9.95 10.53
CA ALA A 179 -17.39 10.11 11.93
C ALA A 179 -16.70 11.45 12.23
N SER A 180 -16.12 12.10 11.21
CA SER A 180 -15.52 13.45 11.31
C SER A 180 -16.51 14.60 11.05
N GLY A 181 -17.82 14.29 10.94
CA GLY A 181 -18.87 15.27 10.74
C GLY A 181 -19.18 15.62 9.28
N VAL A 182 -18.65 14.87 8.31
CA VAL A 182 -19.03 15.02 6.89
C VAL A 182 -20.39 14.37 6.65
N GLY A 183 -21.25 15.02 5.88
CA GLY A 183 -22.55 14.46 5.51
C GLY A 183 -22.43 13.11 4.80
N ALA A 184 -23.32 12.17 5.09
CA ALA A 184 -23.23 10.80 4.58
C ALA A 184 -23.21 10.73 3.04
N SER A 185 -24.03 11.56 2.36
CA SER A 185 -24.08 11.64 0.91
C SER A 185 -22.75 12.10 0.30
N GLN A 186 -22.13 13.13 0.90
CA GLN A 186 -20.84 13.65 0.48
C GLN A 186 -19.71 12.63 0.72
N ALA A 187 -19.69 12.03 1.91
CA ALA A 187 -18.70 10.99 2.24
C ALA A 187 -18.79 9.80 1.29
N LEU A 188 -20.02 9.38 0.92
CA LEU A 188 -20.24 8.32 -0.06
C LEU A 188 -19.78 8.73 -1.46
N ALA A 189 -20.08 9.96 -1.89
CA ALA A 189 -19.62 10.49 -3.17
C ALA A 189 -18.09 10.50 -3.26
N VAL A 190 -17.39 10.95 -2.21
CA VAL A 190 -15.92 10.90 -2.13
C VAL A 190 -15.43 9.45 -2.22
N ALA A 191 -16.03 8.55 -1.45
CA ALA A 191 -15.65 7.14 -1.42
C ALA A 191 -15.77 6.49 -2.80
N ILE A 192 -16.91 6.66 -3.47
CA ILE A 192 -17.14 6.14 -4.83
C ILE A 192 -16.15 6.76 -5.83
N SER A 193 -15.93 8.07 -5.75
CA SER A 193 -15.02 8.78 -6.67
C SER A 193 -13.57 8.31 -6.50
N VAL A 194 -13.08 8.11 -5.27
CA VAL A 194 -11.74 7.54 -5.02
C VAL A 194 -11.65 6.12 -5.57
N GLY A 195 -12.68 5.30 -5.37
CA GLY A 195 -12.73 3.95 -5.93
C GLY A 195 -12.69 3.95 -7.46
N ALA A 196 -13.48 4.80 -8.10
CA ALA A 196 -13.53 4.96 -9.55
C ALA A 196 -12.18 5.44 -10.11
N LEU A 197 -11.57 6.47 -9.51
CA LEU A 197 -10.24 6.95 -9.88
C LEU A 197 -9.17 5.86 -9.74
N GLY A 198 -9.24 5.03 -8.71
CA GLY A 198 -8.35 3.88 -8.52
C GLY A 198 -8.46 2.87 -9.66
N ILE A 199 -9.69 2.55 -10.10
CA ILE A 199 -9.94 1.64 -11.22
C ILE A 199 -9.47 2.25 -12.54
N LEU A 200 -9.81 3.51 -12.80
CA LEU A 200 -9.43 4.22 -14.03
C LEU A 200 -7.91 4.37 -14.15
N SER A 201 -7.24 4.79 -13.07
CA SER A 201 -5.78 4.94 -13.07
C SER A 201 -5.07 3.59 -13.24
N GLY A 202 -5.54 2.54 -12.56
CA GLY A 202 -5.02 1.19 -12.72
C GLY A 202 -5.21 0.65 -14.13
N GLY A 203 -6.38 0.88 -14.73
CA GLY A 203 -6.68 0.55 -16.13
C GLY A 203 -5.80 1.30 -17.12
N ALA A 204 -5.63 2.60 -16.93
CA ALA A 204 -4.77 3.44 -17.78
C ALA A 204 -3.29 2.98 -17.74
N ILE A 205 -2.77 2.69 -16.55
CA ILE A 205 -1.40 2.17 -16.39
C ILE A 205 -1.25 0.82 -17.09
N LEU A 206 -2.24 -0.07 -16.95
CA LEU A 206 -2.22 -1.38 -17.61
C LEU A 206 -2.22 -1.23 -19.13
N LEU A 207 -3.09 -0.39 -19.68
CA LEU A 207 -3.17 -0.12 -21.12
C LEU A 207 -1.86 0.47 -21.64
N PHE A 208 -1.29 1.44 -20.91
CA PHE A 208 0.00 2.03 -21.25
C PHE A 208 1.12 0.96 -21.24
N ALA A 209 1.19 0.11 -20.23
CA ALA A 209 2.19 -0.94 -20.13
C ALA A 209 2.07 -1.96 -21.28
N VAL A 210 0.84 -2.33 -21.66
CA VAL A 210 0.57 -3.21 -22.81
C VAL A 210 0.99 -2.55 -24.12
N ALA A 211 0.58 -1.28 -24.35
CA ALA A 211 0.94 -0.52 -25.54
C ALA A 211 2.47 -0.35 -25.69
N TRP A 212 3.14 -0.03 -24.58
CA TRP A 212 4.60 0.07 -24.54
C TRP A 212 5.29 -1.24 -24.93
N ARG A 213 4.82 -2.35 -24.37
CA ARG A 213 5.39 -3.68 -24.65
C ARG A 213 5.18 -4.09 -26.10
N THR A 214 4.00 -3.84 -26.68
CA THR A 214 3.71 -4.14 -28.11
C THR A 214 4.49 -3.23 -29.05
N GLY A 215 4.67 -1.94 -28.68
CA GLY A 215 5.51 -1.01 -29.42
C GLY A 215 6.96 -1.47 -29.49
N LEU A 216 7.55 -1.83 -28.35
CA LEU A 216 8.93 -2.33 -28.30
C LEU A 216 9.13 -3.63 -29.08
N SER A 217 8.16 -4.56 -29.06
CA SER A 217 8.25 -5.79 -29.84
C SER A 217 8.25 -5.53 -31.36
N ARG A 218 7.45 -4.57 -31.83
CA ARG A 218 7.42 -4.17 -33.26
C ARG A 218 8.74 -3.51 -33.70
N VAL A 219 9.33 -2.66 -32.85
CA VAL A 219 10.63 -2.02 -33.15
C VAL A 219 11.73 -3.08 -33.23
N ARG A 220 11.77 -4.03 -32.31
CA ARG A 220 12.75 -5.14 -32.35
C ARG A 220 12.58 -6.04 -33.57
N ALA A 221 11.35 -6.36 -33.97
CA ALA A 221 11.09 -7.15 -35.16
C ALA A 221 11.55 -6.44 -36.44
N ARG A 222 11.38 -5.09 -36.52
CA ARG A 222 11.88 -4.30 -37.67
C ARG A 222 13.39 -4.15 -37.71
N ALA A 223 14.06 -4.19 -36.56
CA ALA A 223 15.53 -4.11 -36.51
C ALA A 223 16.23 -5.46 -36.81
N ALA A 224 15.47 -6.56 -36.83
CA ALA A 224 15.96 -7.89 -37.11
C ALA A 224 15.67 -8.37 -38.57
N ALA A 225 14.87 -7.61 -39.31
CA ALA A 225 14.55 -7.80 -40.72
C ALA A 225 15.40 -6.90 -41.60
#